data_23d45e27189060a7cb690849af46a957
#
_entry.id   23d45e27189060a7cb690849af46a957
#
_cell.length_a   1.000
_cell.length_b   1.000
_cell.length_c   1.000
_cell.angle_alpha   90.00
_cell.angle_beta   90.00
_cell.angle_gamma   90.00
#
_symmetry.space_group_name_H-M   'P 1'
#
loop_
_entity.id
_entity.type
_entity.pdbx_description
1 polymer ?
#
loop_
_entity_poly.entity_id
_entity_poly.type
_entity_poly.pdbx_seq_one_letter_code
_entity_poly.pdbx_strand_id
1 'polypeptide(L)'
;LLSSVVLSGSAILFAGTEEQKQTLLPQIVSGEKRIALACDEGFHHQPTAISATAAKEGDTFLLNGSKARVIDGLSADLFIVAVRTAGNAGDTNGISLLLLDASTPGISIEKTSLVDSRNYARLTFNNVCIPASHLLGEMHNGFAALDKALDRGRICLAAEMFGGIQEIFDRTVQYLKERKQFGVLIGTFQALQHRT
;
A
#
# COMPACT_ATOMS: atom_id res chain seq x y z
N LEU A 1 9.87 0.77 -3.06
CA LEU A 1 9.36 1.04 -4.41
C LEU A 1 7.82 0.90 -4.47
N LEU A 2 7.25 -0.26 -4.08
CA LEU A 2 5.80 -0.53 -4.20
C LEU A 2 4.96 0.51 -3.43
N SER A 3 5.26 0.81 -2.17
CA SER A 3 4.43 1.70 -1.36
C SER A 3 4.51 3.16 -1.81
N SER A 4 5.70 3.75 -1.83
CA SER A 4 5.84 5.19 -2.12
C SER A 4 5.68 5.50 -3.60
N VAL A 5 6.41 4.79 -4.49
CA VAL A 5 6.41 5.13 -5.92
C VAL A 5 5.13 4.64 -6.61
N VAL A 6 4.79 3.36 -6.44
CA VAL A 6 3.66 2.78 -7.17
C VAL A 6 2.33 3.18 -6.55
N LEU A 7 2.09 2.85 -5.29
CA LEU A 7 0.78 3.09 -4.67
C LEU A 7 0.55 4.57 -4.37
N SER A 8 1.41 5.18 -3.57
CA SER A 8 1.21 6.57 -3.14
C SER A 8 1.44 7.56 -4.28
N GLY A 9 2.47 7.36 -5.10
CA GLY A 9 2.71 8.18 -6.29
C GLY A 9 1.55 8.12 -7.28
N SER A 10 0.95 6.93 -7.49
CA SER A 10 -0.24 6.81 -8.33
C SER A 10 -1.46 7.50 -7.73
N ALA A 11 -1.70 7.36 -6.43
CA ALA A 11 -2.81 8.06 -5.77
C ALA A 11 -2.70 9.58 -5.92
N ILE A 12 -1.48 10.14 -5.73
CA ILE A 12 -1.21 11.57 -5.94
C ILE A 12 -1.41 11.94 -7.41
N LEU A 13 -0.92 11.13 -8.35
CA LEU A 13 -1.06 11.39 -9.78
C LEU A 13 -2.53 11.45 -10.22
N PHE A 14 -3.39 10.57 -9.68
CA PHE A 14 -4.79 10.47 -10.07
C PHE A 14 -5.72 11.44 -9.34
N ALA A 15 -5.42 11.78 -8.09
CA ALA A 15 -6.30 12.61 -7.26
C ALA A 15 -5.71 13.97 -6.91
N GLY A 16 -4.39 14.13 -6.86
CA GLY A 16 -3.74 15.36 -6.40
C GLY A 16 -4.03 16.56 -7.29
N THR A 17 -4.08 17.74 -6.66
CA THR A 17 -4.02 19.01 -7.38
C THR A 17 -2.66 19.17 -8.08
N GLU A 18 -2.56 20.06 -9.05
CA GLU A 18 -1.26 20.30 -9.71
C GLU A 18 -0.18 20.76 -8.73
N GLU A 19 -0.53 21.56 -7.74
CA GLU A 19 0.38 21.97 -6.67
C GLU A 19 0.85 20.78 -5.82
N GLN A 20 -0.05 19.89 -5.42
CA GLN A 20 0.29 18.65 -4.69
C GLN A 20 1.19 17.74 -5.51
N LYS A 21 0.90 17.58 -6.81
CA LYS A 21 1.74 16.78 -7.72
C LYS A 21 3.14 17.35 -7.87
N GLN A 22 3.23 18.67 -8.14
CA GLN A 22 4.53 19.37 -8.32
C GLN A 22 5.36 19.36 -7.04
N THR A 23 4.74 19.33 -5.88
CA THR A 23 5.44 19.29 -4.60
C THR A 23 5.84 17.87 -4.20
N LEU A 24 4.91 16.91 -4.26
CA LEU A 24 5.13 15.59 -3.65
C LEU A 24 5.81 14.58 -4.59
N LEU A 25 5.49 14.60 -5.90
CA LEU A 25 6.05 13.60 -6.81
C LEU A 25 7.58 13.71 -6.97
N PRO A 26 8.19 14.91 -7.10
CA PRO A 26 9.64 15.03 -7.11
C PRO A 26 10.30 14.53 -5.83
N GLN A 27 9.70 14.76 -4.66
CA GLN A 27 10.22 14.30 -3.37
C GLN A 27 10.17 12.77 -3.23
N ILE A 28 9.16 12.11 -3.83
CA ILE A 28 9.12 10.65 -3.92
C ILE A 28 10.23 10.14 -4.85
N VAL A 29 10.42 10.77 -6.01
CA VAL A 29 11.42 10.35 -7.01
C VAL A 29 12.83 10.50 -6.47
N SER A 30 13.12 11.60 -5.77
CA SER A 30 14.44 11.83 -5.14
C SER A 30 14.67 10.95 -3.89
N GLY A 31 13.62 10.34 -3.33
CA GLY A 31 13.68 9.59 -2.08
C GLY A 31 13.70 10.49 -0.83
N GLU A 32 13.50 11.80 -0.98
CA GLU A 32 13.40 12.74 0.14
C GLU A 32 12.19 12.46 1.03
N LYS A 33 11.06 12.08 0.43
CA LYS A 33 9.83 11.72 1.14
C LYS A 33 9.41 10.29 0.83
N ARG A 34 9.13 9.54 1.89
CA ARG A 34 8.51 8.21 1.82
C ARG A 34 7.04 8.36 2.18
N ILE A 35 6.16 8.04 1.25
CA ILE A 35 4.72 8.17 1.45
C ILE A 35 4.11 6.76 1.41
N ALA A 36 3.30 6.43 2.41
CA ALA A 36 2.63 5.14 2.48
C ALA A 36 1.11 5.29 2.33
N LEU A 37 0.50 4.38 1.55
CA LEU A 37 -0.94 4.31 1.38
C LEU A 37 -1.56 3.44 2.49
N ALA A 38 -2.49 4.01 3.25
CA ALA A 38 -3.20 3.37 4.35
C ALA A 38 -4.69 3.20 3.99
N CYS A 39 -5.07 2.03 3.47
CA CYS A 39 -6.45 1.74 3.07
C CYS A 39 -7.11 0.65 3.92
N ASP A 40 -6.45 -0.47 4.18
CA ASP A 40 -7.05 -1.61 4.86
C ASP A 40 -7.18 -1.44 6.38
N GLU A 41 -8.26 -1.97 6.97
CA GLU A 41 -8.55 -1.91 8.41
C GLU A 41 -8.57 -3.28 9.07
N GLY A 42 -8.73 -4.35 8.30
CA GLY A 42 -8.84 -5.73 8.75
C GLY A 42 -7.72 -6.65 8.25
N PHE A 43 -7.91 -7.96 8.42
CA PHE A 43 -6.98 -8.99 7.97
C PHE A 43 -7.06 -9.25 6.45
N HIS A 44 -8.16 -8.90 5.81
CA HIS A 44 -8.36 -9.05 4.37
C HIS A 44 -8.23 -7.70 3.66
N HIS A 45 -7.77 -7.74 2.41
CA HIS A 45 -7.75 -6.57 1.55
C HIS A 45 -9.19 -6.27 1.09
N GLN A 46 -9.75 -5.20 1.62
CA GLN A 46 -11.13 -4.76 1.36
C GLN A 46 -11.19 -3.23 1.27
N PRO A 47 -10.77 -2.65 0.14
CA PRO A 47 -10.57 -1.20 0.01
C PRO A 47 -11.87 -0.37 0.10
N THR A 48 -13.05 -1.00 0.08
CA THR A 48 -14.35 -0.34 0.35
C THR A 48 -14.81 -0.46 1.80
N ALA A 49 -14.29 -1.45 2.56
CA ALA A 49 -14.69 -1.69 3.95
C ALA A 49 -13.96 -0.71 4.90
N ILE A 50 -14.16 0.59 4.64
CA ILE A 50 -13.54 1.67 5.40
C ILE A 50 -14.52 2.17 6.44
N SER A 51 -14.12 2.07 7.71
CA SER A 51 -14.85 2.53 8.90
C SER A 51 -14.16 3.70 9.60
N ALA A 52 -12.85 3.91 9.39
CA ALA A 52 -12.16 5.10 9.88
C ALA A 52 -12.83 6.35 9.30
N THR A 53 -13.26 7.27 10.15
CA THR A 53 -14.07 8.44 9.78
C THR A 53 -13.26 9.72 9.80
N ALA A 54 -13.58 10.65 8.89
CA ALA A 54 -13.09 12.01 8.94
C ALA A 54 -14.26 12.97 8.83
N ALA A 55 -14.64 13.57 9.96
CA ALA A 55 -15.67 14.61 10.00
C ALA A 55 -15.06 15.95 9.61
N LYS A 56 -15.69 16.66 8.66
CA LYS A 56 -15.26 18.00 8.28
C LYS A 56 -15.81 19.03 9.28
N GLU A 57 -14.91 19.79 9.89
CA GLU A 57 -15.22 20.86 10.86
C GLU A 57 -14.53 22.15 10.39
N GLY A 58 -15.28 23.02 9.73
CA GLY A 58 -14.74 24.24 9.13
C GLY A 58 -13.64 23.93 8.11
N ASP A 59 -12.42 24.43 8.35
CA ASP A 59 -11.25 24.23 7.49
C ASP A 59 -10.38 23.03 7.91
N THR A 60 -10.91 22.11 8.70
CA THR A 60 -10.21 20.91 9.16
C THR A 60 -11.06 19.67 9.02
N PHE A 61 -10.39 18.50 9.02
CA PHE A 61 -10.99 17.20 9.22
C PHE A 61 -10.58 16.65 10.58
N LEU A 62 -11.52 16.07 11.31
CA LEU A 62 -11.24 15.33 12.54
C LEU A 62 -11.26 13.83 12.23
N LEU A 63 -10.08 13.21 12.21
CA LEU A 63 -9.89 11.80 11.84
C LEU A 63 -9.88 10.91 13.07
N ASN A 64 -10.70 9.85 13.02
CA ASN A 64 -10.77 8.79 14.04
C ASN A 64 -10.82 7.41 13.38
N GLY A 65 -10.21 6.41 14.03
CA GLY A 65 -10.21 5.03 13.59
C GLY A 65 -8.83 4.39 13.52
N SER A 66 -8.67 3.38 12.68
CA SER A 66 -7.38 2.70 12.54
C SER A 66 -7.17 2.14 11.14
N LYS A 67 -5.90 1.93 10.77
CA LYS A 67 -5.48 1.22 9.56
C LYS A 67 -4.55 0.08 9.93
N ALA A 68 -4.70 -1.04 9.26
CA ALA A 68 -3.90 -2.23 9.49
C ALA A 68 -2.94 -2.48 8.31
N ARG A 69 -1.79 -3.09 8.61
CA ARG A 69 -0.82 -3.57 7.60
C ARG A 69 -0.45 -2.54 6.53
N VAL A 70 -0.19 -1.31 7.00
CA VAL A 70 0.30 -0.25 6.12
C VAL A 70 1.72 -0.60 5.69
N ILE A 71 1.91 -0.88 4.40
CA ILE A 71 3.21 -1.25 3.81
C ILE A 71 4.17 -0.06 3.96
N ASP A 72 5.37 -0.32 4.48
CA ASP A 72 6.42 0.66 4.79
C ASP A 72 5.99 1.75 5.80
N GLY A 73 4.90 1.52 6.52
CA GLY A 73 4.31 2.52 7.42
C GLY A 73 5.21 2.96 8.58
N LEU A 74 6.14 2.11 9.06
CA LEU A 74 7.09 2.51 10.13
C LEU A 74 8.14 3.52 9.67
N SER A 75 8.39 3.59 8.37
CA SER A 75 9.42 4.47 7.79
C SER A 75 8.82 5.59 6.94
N ALA A 76 7.50 5.69 6.89
CA ALA A 76 6.82 6.73 6.13
C ALA A 76 6.95 8.10 6.82
N ASP A 77 7.18 9.12 6.02
CA ASP A 77 7.18 10.53 6.45
C ASP A 77 5.77 11.12 6.34
N LEU A 78 5.00 10.63 5.34
CA LEU A 78 3.60 11.00 5.09
C LEU A 78 2.75 9.74 4.85
N PHE A 79 1.47 9.86 5.15
CA PHE A 79 0.46 8.86 4.83
C PHE A 79 -0.60 9.44 3.88
N ILE A 80 -1.05 8.64 2.91
CA ILE A 80 -2.33 8.84 2.24
C ILE A 80 -3.31 7.90 2.92
N VAL A 81 -4.26 8.47 3.65
CA VAL A 81 -5.24 7.70 4.44
C VAL A 81 -6.59 7.72 3.73
N ALA A 82 -7.10 6.54 3.37
CA ALA A 82 -8.46 6.40 2.87
C ALA A 82 -9.43 6.41 4.06
N VAL A 83 -10.39 7.32 4.06
CA VAL A 83 -11.31 7.56 5.18
C VAL A 83 -12.75 7.64 4.71
N ARG A 84 -13.68 7.36 5.62
CA ARG A 84 -15.11 7.54 5.39
C ARG A 84 -15.51 8.98 5.76
N THR A 85 -15.97 9.74 4.79
CA THR A 85 -16.50 11.10 5.00
C THR A 85 -18.01 11.16 4.79
N ALA A 86 -18.61 10.12 4.19
CA ALA A 86 -20.07 9.94 4.05
C ALA A 86 -20.39 8.46 3.78
N GLY A 87 -21.67 8.08 3.86
CA GLY A 87 -22.16 6.72 3.57
C GLY A 87 -21.71 5.68 4.61
N ASN A 88 -21.79 4.41 4.23
CA ASN A 88 -21.49 3.27 5.10
C ASN A 88 -20.22 2.52 4.65
N ALA A 89 -19.66 1.72 5.56
CA ALA A 89 -18.60 0.78 5.21
C ALA A 89 -19.10 -0.20 4.13
N GLY A 90 -18.32 -0.37 3.07
CA GLY A 90 -18.68 -1.14 1.89
C GLY A 90 -19.10 -0.29 0.69
N ASP A 91 -19.58 0.92 0.90
CA ASP A 91 -19.91 1.84 -0.20
C ASP A 91 -18.64 2.35 -0.88
N THR A 92 -18.65 2.47 -2.20
CA THR A 92 -17.58 3.14 -2.97
C THR A 92 -17.65 4.65 -2.87
N ASN A 93 -18.88 5.21 -2.79
CA ASN A 93 -19.11 6.63 -2.55
C ASN A 93 -18.85 6.98 -1.08
N GLY A 94 -18.43 8.21 -0.82
CA GLY A 94 -18.18 8.69 0.54
C GLY A 94 -16.79 8.38 1.08
N ILE A 95 -15.91 7.80 0.27
CA ILE A 95 -14.49 7.65 0.58
C ILE A 95 -13.73 8.91 0.15
N SER A 96 -12.88 9.43 1.02
CA SER A 96 -11.95 10.52 0.74
C SER A 96 -10.52 10.08 1.03
N LEU A 97 -9.55 10.72 0.38
CA LEU A 97 -8.13 10.50 0.62
C LEU A 97 -7.55 11.74 1.31
N LEU A 98 -6.90 11.54 2.45
CA LEU A 98 -6.27 12.61 3.22
C LEU A 98 -4.76 12.40 3.30
N LEU A 99 -4.00 13.48 3.08
CA LEU A 99 -2.56 13.52 3.34
C LEU A 99 -2.33 13.82 4.83
N LEU A 100 -1.48 13.02 5.47
CA LEU A 100 -1.24 13.07 6.89
C LEU A 100 0.25 12.94 7.19
N ASP A 101 0.84 13.92 7.86
CA ASP A 101 2.23 13.84 8.33
C ASP A 101 2.33 12.80 9.46
N ALA A 102 3.35 11.96 9.42
CA ALA A 102 3.56 10.90 10.42
C ALA A 102 3.79 11.45 11.84
N SER A 103 4.22 12.70 11.96
CA SER A 103 4.43 13.40 13.23
C SER A 103 3.18 14.10 13.77
N THR A 104 2.05 14.05 13.06
CA THR A 104 0.82 14.74 13.49
C THR A 104 0.34 14.22 14.85
N PRO A 105 0.04 15.09 15.82
CA PRO A 105 -0.48 14.67 17.12
C PRO A 105 -1.76 13.82 17.00
N GLY A 106 -1.88 12.80 17.86
CA GLY A 106 -3.03 11.89 17.88
C GLY A 106 -2.87 10.64 17.01
N ILE A 107 -1.74 10.49 16.29
CA ILE A 107 -1.40 9.26 15.57
C ILE A 107 -0.57 8.36 16.49
N SER A 108 -0.93 7.07 16.52
CA SER A 108 -0.06 5.99 17.02
C SER A 108 0.36 5.13 15.84
N ILE A 109 1.67 4.84 15.76
CA ILE A 109 2.27 4.01 14.71
C ILE A 109 2.93 2.82 15.38
N GLU A 110 2.37 1.63 15.17
CA GLU A 110 2.84 0.40 15.81
C GLU A 110 3.33 -0.60 14.77
N LYS A 111 4.42 -1.30 15.08
CA LYS A 111 4.96 -2.35 14.21
C LYS A 111 3.99 -3.53 14.12
N THR A 112 3.70 -3.97 12.91
CA THR A 112 3.06 -5.26 12.64
C THR A 112 4.08 -6.23 12.06
N SER A 113 4.34 -7.33 12.77
CA SER A 113 5.27 -8.37 12.30
C SER A 113 4.54 -9.40 11.48
N LEU A 114 4.97 -9.61 10.23
CA LEU A 114 4.47 -10.64 9.32
C LEU A 114 5.60 -11.61 8.96
N VAL A 115 5.24 -12.77 8.40
CA VAL A 115 6.18 -13.85 8.05
C VAL A 115 7.22 -13.44 7.01
N ASP A 116 6.88 -12.49 6.14
CA ASP A 116 7.74 -11.97 5.06
C ASP A 116 8.79 -10.96 5.56
N SER A 117 8.79 -10.64 6.86
CA SER A 117 9.72 -9.71 7.52
C SER A 117 9.73 -8.28 6.94
N ARG A 118 8.74 -7.93 6.11
CA ARG A 118 8.61 -6.58 5.57
C ARG A 118 8.20 -5.57 6.65
N ASN A 119 8.40 -4.30 6.35
CA ASN A 119 8.02 -3.18 7.20
C ASN A 119 6.52 -2.91 7.07
N TYR A 120 5.74 -3.33 8.08
CA TYR A 120 4.32 -3.02 8.18
C TYR A 120 4.02 -2.27 9.47
N ALA A 121 3.07 -1.34 9.40
CA ALA A 121 2.54 -0.62 10.54
C ALA A 121 1.04 -0.81 10.70
N ARG A 122 0.58 -0.74 11.96
CA ARG A 122 -0.78 -0.39 12.34
C ARG A 122 -0.79 1.10 12.66
N LEU A 123 -1.75 1.83 12.12
CA LEU A 123 -2.00 3.23 12.46
C LEU A 123 -3.29 3.32 13.28
N THR A 124 -3.25 4.09 14.36
CA THR A 124 -4.45 4.44 15.14
C THR A 124 -4.57 5.95 15.21
N PHE A 125 -5.75 6.45 14.97
CA PHE A 125 -6.08 7.87 14.92
C PHE A 125 -7.05 8.19 16.05
N ASN A 126 -6.68 9.16 16.89
CA ASN A 126 -7.52 9.63 17.99
C ASN A 126 -7.64 11.15 17.90
N ASN A 127 -8.78 11.60 17.36
CA ASN A 127 -9.08 13.01 17.15
C ASN A 127 -7.95 13.77 16.42
N VAL A 128 -7.41 13.16 15.36
CA VAL A 128 -6.34 13.77 14.56
C VAL A 128 -6.91 14.89 13.72
N CYS A 129 -6.42 16.11 13.93
CA CYS A 129 -6.84 17.29 13.21
C CYS A 129 -6.00 17.47 11.93
N ILE A 130 -6.65 17.49 10.77
CA ILE A 130 -6.01 17.57 9.45
C ILE A 130 -6.56 18.79 8.72
N PRO A 131 -5.72 19.70 8.20
CA PRO A 131 -6.18 20.84 7.40
C PRO A 131 -6.97 20.37 6.16
N ALA A 132 -8.03 21.10 5.80
CA ALA A 132 -8.84 20.77 4.61
C ALA A 132 -8.02 20.82 3.31
N SER A 133 -6.95 21.60 3.25
CA SER A 133 -5.99 21.65 2.14
C SER A 133 -5.22 20.33 1.92
N HIS A 134 -5.21 19.44 2.91
CA HIS A 134 -4.61 18.10 2.81
C HIS A 134 -5.55 17.06 2.18
N LEU A 135 -6.74 17.45 1.74
CA LEU A 135 -7.59 16.59 0.93
C LEU A 135 -6.91 16.31 -0.42
N LEU A 136 -6.80 15.03 -0.76
CA LEU A 136 -6.29 14.59 -2.05
C LEU A 136 -7.48 14.29 -2.98
N GLY A 137 -7.72 15.18 -3.93
CA GLY A 137 -8.87 15.12 -4.83
C GLY A 137 -10.14 15.74 -4.25
N GLU A 138 -11.27 15.14 -4.58
CA GLU A 138 -12.58 15.63 -4.16
C GLU A 138 -13.11 14.85 -2.95
N MET A 139 -13.74 15.57 -2.03
CA MET A 139 -14.41 14.97 -0.87
C MET A 139 -15.50 13.99 -1.34
N HIS A 140 -15.60 12.83 -0.69
CA HIS A 140 -16.51 11.73 -0.98
C HIS A 140 -16.21 10.93 -2.27
N ASN A 141 -15.29 11.37 -3.13
CA ASN A 141 -15.01 10.79 -4.46
C ASN A 141 -13.60 10.17 -4.58
N GLY A 142 -12.92 9.87 -3.47
CA GLY A 142 -11.54 9.36 -3.47
C GLY A 142 -11.40 7.92 -3.96
N PHE A 143 -12.48 7.12 -4.00
CA PHE A 143 -12.39 5.69 -4.31
C PHE A 143 -11.88 5.42 -5.73
N ALA A 144 -12.31 6.18 -6.74
CA ALA A 144 -11.88 5.97 -8.11
C ALA A 144 -10.36 6.13 -8.30
N ALA A 145 -9.75 7.08 -7.59
CA ALA A 145 -8.29 7.28 -7.60
C ALA A 145 -7.58 6.19 -6.80
N LEU A 146 -8.14 5.81 -5.64
CA LEU A 146 -7.63 4.71 -4.82
C LEU A 146 -7.60 3.39 -5.61
N ASP A 147 -8.69 3.02 -6.26
CA ASP A 147 -8.81 1.77 -7.02
C ASP A 147 -7.81 1.73 -8.19
N LYS A 148 -7.67 2.81 -8.95
CA LYS A 148 -6.64 2.92 -9.99
C LYS A 148 -5.21 2.79 -9.45
N ALA A 149 -4.93 3.34 -8.26
CA ALA A 149 -3.63 3.20 -7.63
C ALA A 149 -3.39 1.75 -7.18
N LEU A 150 -4.40 1.09 -6.63
CA LEU A 150 -4.35 -0.31 -6.25
C LEU A 150 -4.18 -1.23 -7.47
N ASP A 151 -4.81 -0.94 -8.61
CA ASP A 151 -4.62 -1.69 -9.86
C ASP A 151 -3.17 -1.62 -10.35
N ARG A 152 -2.56 -0.44 -10.31
CA ARG A 152 -1.11 -0.33 -10.59
C ARG A 152 -0.28 -1.15 -9.62
N GLY A 153 -0.63 -1.14 -8.34
CA GLY A 153 0.01 -1.98 -7.33
C GLY A 153 -0.09 -3.47 -7.65
N ARG A 154 -1.28 -3.94 -8.03
CA ARG A 154 -1.54 -5.34 -8.42
C ARG A 154 -0.70 -5.76 -9.63
N ILE A 155 -0.61 -4.92 -10.66
CA ILE A 155 0.20 -5.20 -11.86
C ILE A 155 1.69 -5.26 -11.51
N CYS A 156 2.20 -4.30 -10.75
CA CYS A 156 3.61 -4.29 -10.35
C CYS A 156 3.95 -5.49 -9.46
N LEU A 157 3.06 -5.87 -8.55
CA LEU A 157 3.25 -7.05 -7.70
C LEU A 157 3.21 -8.35 -8.53
N ALA A 158 2.33 -8.45 -9.53
CA ALA A 158 2.30 -9.58 -10.44
C ALA A 158 3.60 -9.71 -11.24
N ALA A 159 4.18 -8.59 -11.69
CA ALA A 159 5.47 -8.58 -12.37
C ALA A 159 6.62 -9.00 -11.43
N GLU A 160 6.63 -8.55 -10.17
CA GLU A 160 7.60 -8.97 -9.14
C GLU A 160 7.51 -10.49 -8.90
N MET A 161 6.29 -11.02 -8.74
CA MET A 161 6.06 -12.45 -8.55
C MET A 161 6.51 -13.26 -9.77
N PHE A 162 6.22 -12.79 -10.99
CA PHE A 162 6.65 -13.46 -12.22
C PHE A 162 8.17 -13.53 -12.31
N GLY A 163 8.89 -12.45 -12.03
CA GLY A 163 10.35 -12.45 -11.99
C GLY A 163 10.91 -13.41 -10.94
N GLY A 164 10.29 -13.47 -9.76
CA GLY A 164 10.67 -14.44 -8.72
C GLY A 164 10.44 -15.88 -9.13
N ILE A 165 9.32 -16.18 -9.79
CA ILE A 165 9.02 -17.52 -10.31
C ILE A 165 10.04 -17.93 -11.37
N GLN A 166 10.39 -17.04 -12.30
CA GLN A 166 11.39 -17.32 -13.34
C GLN A 166 12.74 -17.67 -12.73
N GLU A 167 13.22 -16.89 -11.78
CA GLU A 167 14.50 -17.14 -11.11
C GLU A 167 14.50 -18.47 -10.32
N ILE A 168 13.41 -18.77 -9.60
CA ILE A 168 13.27 -20.03 -8.87
C ILE A 168 13.24 -21.21 -9.84
N PHE A 169 12.55 -21.08 -10.97
CA PHE A 169 12.49 -22.13 -11.99
C PHE A 169 13.88 -22.41 -12.58
N ASP A 170 14.60 -21.38 -13.01
CA ASP A 170 15.94 -21.52 -13.60
C ASP A 170 16.92 -22.17 -12.61
N ARG A 171 16.92 -21.76 -11.35
CA ARG A 171 17.72 -22.38 -10.28
C ARG A 171 17.32 -23.83 -10.03
N THR A 172 16.03 -24.14 -10.06
CA THR A 172 15.54 -25.52 -9.89
C THR A 172 16.03 -26.41 -11.00
N VAL A 173 15.90 -25.98 -12.25
CA VAL A 173 16.39 -26.73 -13.42
C VAL A 173 17.92 -26.99 -13.32
N GLN A 174 18.67 -25.95 -12.93
CA GLN A 174 20.12 -26.09 -12.76
C GLN A 174 20.46 -27.08 -11.63
N TYR A 175 19.77 -26.99 -10.49
CA TYR A 175 19.95 -27.92 -9.37
C TYR A 175 19.66 -29.36 -9.76
N LEU A 176 18.61 -29.63 -10.56
CA LEU A 176 18.29 -30.96 -11.06
C LEU A 176 19.41 -31.55 -11.94
N LYS A 177 20.14 -30.71 -12.68
CA LYS A 177 21.25 -31.08 -13.55
C LYS A 177 22.56 -31.36 -12.79
N GLU A 178 22.70 -30.87 -11.58
CA GLU A 178 23.94 -30.97 -10.80
C GLU A 178 23.84 -31.90 -9.60
N ARG A 179 22.68 -31.96 -8.96
CA ARG A 179 22.49 -32.73 -7.73
C ARG A 179 22.46 -34.23 -7.99
N LYS A 180 23.32 -34.98 -7.28
CA LYS A 180 23.34 -36.45 -7.28
C LYS A 180 22.68 -37.00 -6.01
N GLN A 181 21.79 -37.96 -6.19
CA GLN A 181 21.21 -38.81 -5.14
C GLN A 181 20.98 -40.22 -5.71
N PHE A 182 21.05 -41.23 -4.85
CA PHE A 182 20.91 -42.63 -5.27
C PHE A 182 21.87 -43.04 -6.39
N GLY A 183 23.06 -42.42 -6.43
CA GLY A 183 24.11 -42.72 -7.42
C GLY A 183 23.94 -42.06 -8.79
N VAL A 184 22.86 -41.31 -9.03
CA VAL A 184 22.57 -40.66 -10.31
C VAL A 184 22.23 -39.18 -10.12
N LEU A 185 22.24 -38.40 -11.21
CA LEU A 185 21.69 -37.04 -11.22
C LEU A 185 20.17 -37.08 -11.00
N ILE A 186 19.65 -36.27 -10.10
CA ILE A 186 18.20 -36.31 -9.77
C ILE A 186 17.33 -35.90 -10.97
N GLY A 187 17.84 -35.09 -11.89
CA GLY A 187 17.17 -34.74 -13.15
C GLY A 187 16.94 -35.94 -14.10
N THR A 188 17.50 -37.10 -13.82
CA THR A 188 17.21 -38.34 -14.59
C THR A 188 15.91 -39.02 -14.16
N PHE A 189 15.34 -38.63 -13.01
CA PHE A 189 14.06 -39.16 -12.55
C PHE A 189 12.90 -38.59 -13.34
N GLN A 190 12.12 -39.45 -13.98
CA GLN A 190 11.04 -39.10 -14.88
C GLN A 190 9.98 -38.17 -14.22
N ALA A 191 9.69 -38.39 -12.93
CA ALA A 191 8.75 -37.57 -12.19
C ALA A 191 9.19 -36.11 -12.08
N LEU A 192 10.48 -35.81 -12.07
CA LEU A 192 11.05 -34.47 -12.06
C LEU A 192 11.09 -33.86 -13.46
N GLN A 193 11.44 -34.66 -14.47
CA GLN A 193 11.46 -34.21 -15.87
C GLN A 193 10.08 -33.76 -16.37
N HIS A 194 9.00 -34.41 -15.91
CA HIS A 194 7.65 -34.05 -16.31
C HIS A 194 7.14 -32.76 -15.66
N ARG A 195 7.84 -32.22 -14.64
CA ARG A 195 7.46 -31.03 -13.92
C ARG A 195 8.27 -29.78 -14.26
N THR A 196 9.35 -29.97 -15.02
CA THR A 196 10.25 -28.92 -15.49
C THR A 196 10.28 -28.87 -17.02
#